data_07ba25fa2982dc2c47053bfdc5afec85
#
_entry.id   07ba25fa2982dc2c47053bfdc5afec85
#
_cell.length_a   1.000
_cell.length_b   1.000
_cell.length_c   1.000
_cell.angle_alpha   90.00
_cell.angle_beta   90.00
_cell.angle_gamma   90.00
#
_symmetry.space_group_name_H-M   'P 1'
#
loop_
_entity.id
_entity.type
_entity.pdbx_description
1 polymer ?
#
loop_
_entity_poly.entity_id
_entity_poly.type
_entity_poly.pdbx_seq_one_letter_code
_entity_poly.pdbx_strand_id
1 'polypeptide(L)'
;TWYVDEPDFALSIDNLVLVDSISCYGDSIGKAIMYRSGGVPAYTYLWDNGETTQIADQLTSGWHSVTLSDTWGCEVTDSIFIPQNSLIESDLVVNTTVSCYGASDGIAIISTVGGYAPSGYTYYWSQGQNTLGVNLDTAFNLLHGSYYVTTRDALGCEVIDSVYISEPEPLSMEASELDWIDCHNDATGEAFSSATGGTAPYLFLWTDTAGNTWTGDTVTSLTPGLHTVFVNDDGGCTASD
;
A
#
# COMPACT_ATOMS: atom_id res chain seq x y z
N THR A 1 -51.07 -63.01 3.70
CA THR A 1 -50.11 -62.09 4.36
C THR A 1 -49.14 -61.57 3.31
N TRP A 2 -49.12 -60.25 3.11
CA TRP A 2 -48.20 -59.57 2.23
C TRP A 2 -47.06 -59.04 3.10
N TYR A 3 -45.83 -59.30 2.67
CA TYR A 3 -44.67 -58.76 3.30
C TYR A 3 -44.26 -57.51 2.45
N VAL A 4 -43.97 -56.40 3.09
CA VAL A 4 -43.46 -55.22 2.44
C VAL A 4 -42.00 -55.13 2.84
N ASP A 5 -41.10 -55.37 1.87
CA ASP A 5 -39.65 -55.25 2.06
C ASP A 5 -39.24 -53.78 2.16
N GLU A 6 -38.35 -53.48 3.05
CA GLU A 6 -37.62 -52.19 3.15
C GLU A 6 -36.11 -52.44 2.98
N PRO A 7 -35.33 -51.47 2.63
CA PRO A 7 -33.87 -51.62 2.54
C PRO A 7 -33.29 -52.06 3.87
N ASP A 8 -32.33 -52.97 3.87
CA ASP A 8 -31.65 -53.49 5.07
C ASP A 8 -31.03 -52.37 5.93
N PHE A 9 -30.66 -51.25 5.30
CA PHE A 9 -30.09 -50.08 5.97
C PHE A 9 -30.65 -48.79 5.37
N ALA A 10 -31.01 -47.83 6.24
CA ALA A 10 -31.44 -46.50 5.84
C ALA A 10 -30.33 -45.75 5.12
N LEU A 11 -30.68 -44.96 4.10
CA LEU A 11 -29.74 -44.05 3.43
C LEU A 11 -29.21 -43.04 4.45
N SER A 12 -27.87 -42.86 4.50
CA SER A 12 -27.21 -41.98 5.45
C SER A 12 -26.01 -41.26 4.81
N ILE A 13 -25.83 -40.01 5.17
CA ILE A 13 -24.55 -39.32 5.01
C ILE A 13 -23.76 -39.57 6.30
N ASP A 14 -22.65 -40.30 6.19
CA ASP A 14 -21.84 -40.69 7.34
C ASP A 14 -20.90 -39.58 7.78
N ASN A 15 -20.35 -38.85 6.82
CA ASN A 15 -19.44 -37.72 7.07
C ASN A 15 -19.28 -36.80 5.86
N LEU A 16 -19.14 -35.53 6.14
CA LEU A 16 -18.65 -34.51 5.20
C LEU A 16 -17.25 -34.07 5.64
N VAL A 17 -16.29 -34.21 4.76
CA VAL A 17 -14.88 -33.90 5.05
C VAL A 17 -14.42 -32.72 4.20
N LEU A 18 -13.92 -31.70 4.86
CA LEU A 18 -13.20 -30.60 4.21
C LEU A 18 -11.89 -31.15 3.67
N VAL A 19 -11.66 -31.01 2.35
CA VAL A 19 -10.43 -31.41 1.66
C VAL A 19 -9.51 -30.22 1.54
N ASP A 20 -10.05 -29.11 1.00
CA ASP A 20 -9.30 -27.86 0.84
C ASP A 20 -10.11 -26.68 1.37
N SER A 21 -9.49 -25.84 2.20
CA SER A 21 -10.01 -24.55 2.63
C SER A 21 -9.62 -23.45 1.65
N ILE A 22 -10.24 -22.29 1.77
CA ILE A 22 -9.94 -21.14 0.93
C ILE A 22 -8.77 -20.37 1.51
N SER A 23 -7.66 -20.31 0.75
CA SER A 23 -6.43 -19.66 1.17
C SER A 23 -6.56 -18.14 1.16
N CYS A 24 -7.08 -17.55 0.07
CA CYS A 24 -7.24 -16.11 -0.06
C CYS A 24 -8.71 -15.71 0.06
N TYR A 25 -8.95 -14.56 0.67
CA TYR A 25 -10.30 -14.02 0.83
C TYR A 25 -11.01 -13.84 -0.51
N GLY A 26 -12.21 -14.39 -0.62
CA GLY A 26 -13.06 -14.26 -1.81
C GLY A 26 -12.79 -15.27 -2.93
N ASP A 27 -11.80 -16.14 -2.79
CA ASP A 27 -11.58 -17.22 -3.74
C ASP A 27 -12.71 -18.27 -3.64
N SER A 28 -12.82 -19.09 -4.69
CA SER A 28 -13.75 -20.22 -4.77
C SER A 28 -13.00 -21.51 -5.13
N ILE A 29 -12.08 -21.90 -4.24
CA ILE A 29 -11.23 -23.08 -4.39
C ILE A 29 -11.49 -24.15 -3.32
N GLY A 30 -12.50 -23.92 -2.47
CA GLY A 30 -12.89 -24.84 -1.42
C GLY A 30 -13.32 -26.20 -1.98
N LYS A 31 -12.96 -27.27 -1.26
CA LYS A 31 -13.25 -28.64 -1.69
C LYS A 31 -13.73 -29.49 -0.54
N ALA A 32 -14.80 -30.24 -0.77
CA ALA A 32 -15.36 -31.16 0.19
C ALA A 32 -15.68 -32.53 -0.44
N ILE A 33 -15.63 -33.57 0.36
CA ILE A 33 -16.00 -34.93 -0.02
C ILE A 33 -17.06 -35.48 0.97
N MET A 34 -18.06 -36.15 0.41
CA MET A 34 -19.12 -36.81 1.19
C MET A 34 -18.89 -38.31 1.24
N TYR A 35 -19.04 -38.87 2.43
CA TYR A 35 -19.07 -40.32 2.65
C TYR A 35 -20.49 -40.75 3.04
N ARG A 36 -20.94 -41.89 2.56
CA ARG A 36 -22.30 -42.40 2.71
C ARG A 36 -22.34 -43.88 3.03
N SER A 37 -23.43 -44.30 3.61
CA SER A 37 -23.79 -45.71 3.78
C SER A 37 -25.30 -45.95 3.60
N GLY A 38 -25.70 -47.19 3.51
CA GLY A 38 -27.09 -47.61 3.37
C GLY A 38 -27.74 -47.20 2.03
N GLY A 39 -29.08 -47.27 1.99
CA GLY A 39 -29.88 -47.00 0.79
C GLY A 39 -29.71 -48.04 -0.31
N VAL A 40 -30.32 -47.79 -1.46
CA VAL A 40 -30.28 -48.65 -2.65
C VAL A 40 -29.47 -47.99 -3.78
N PRO A 41 -28.36 -48.60 -4.22
CA PRO A 41 -27.61 -48.07 -5.36
C PRO A 41 -28.47 -48.05 -6.66
N ALA A 42 -28.31 -47.12 -7.64
CA ALA A 42 -27.29 -46.09 -7.74
C ALA A 42 -27.65 -44.83 -6.95
N TYR A 43 -26.64 -44.00 -6.67
CA TYR A 43 -26.80 -42.76 -5.90
C TYR A 43 -26.57 -41.56 -6.77
N THR A 44 -27.29 -40.48 -6.48
CA THR A 44 -27.11 -39.16 -7.07
C THR A 44 -26.79 -38.16 -5.97
N TYR A 45 -26.00 -37.17 -6.30
CA TYR A 45 -25.54 -36.10 -5.43
C TYR A 45 -25.99 -34.77 -6.02
N LEU A 46 -26.39 -33.85 -5.21
CA LEU A 46 -26.67 -32.48 -5.63
C LEU A 46 -26.16 -31.51 -4.56
N TRP A 47 -25.07 -30.86 -4.84
CA TRP A 47 -24.53 -29.77 -4.05
C TRP A 47 -25.24 -28.45 -4.39
N ASP A 48 -25.26 -27.51 -3.45
CA ASP A 48 -25.90 -26.20 -3.66
C ASP A 48 -25.21 -25.35 -4.73
N ASN A 49 -23.93 -25.60 -5.06
CA ASN A 49 -23.25 -25.00 -6.21
C ASN A 49 -23.61 -25.67 -7.56
N GLY A 50 -24.46 -26.69 -7.55
CA GLY A 50 -24.93 -27.42 -8.74
C GLY A 50 -24.09 -28.63 -9.13
N GLU A 51 -23.02 -28.95 -8.41
CA GLU A 51 -22.24 -30.16 -8.68
C GLU A 51 -22.99 -31.43 -8.30
N THR A 52 -22.76 -32.50 -9.08
CA THR A 52 -23.50 -33.76 -8.97
C THR A 52 -22.58 -34.96 -8.71
N THR A 53 -21.40 -34.74 -8.18
CA THR A 53 -20.45 -35.78 -7.82
C THR A 53 -20.28 -35.92 -6.30
N GLN A 54 -19.67 -37.02 -5.88
CA GLN A 54 -19.38 -37.27 -4.46
C GLN A 54 -18.44 -36.19 -3.88
N ILE A 55 -17.64 -35.56 -4.71
CA ILE A 55 -16.73 -34.48 -4.36
C ILE A 55 -17.29 -33.21 -4.98
N ALA A 56 -17.36 -32.13 -4.21
CA ALA A 56 -17.56 -30.79 -4.71
C ALA A 56 -16.24 -30.01 -4.64
N ASP A 57 -15.96 -29.27 -5.67
CA ASP A 57 -14.86 -28.30 -5.72
C ASP A 57 -15.39 -26.90 -6.13
N GLN A 58 -14.51 -25.91 -6.17
CA GLN A 58 -14.88 -24.52 -6.42
C GLN A 58 -15.95 -23.96 -5.44
N LEU A 59 -15.99 -24.50 -4.23
CA LEU A 59 -16.86 -23.99 -3.17
C LEU A 59 -16.34 -22.64 -2.67
N THR A 60 -17.27 -21.70 -2.48
CA THR A 60 -16.98 -20.40 -1.83
C THR A 60 -16.87 -20.57 -0.31
N SER A 61 -16.53 -19.50 0.41
CA SER A 61 -16.61 -19.57 1.88
C SER A 61 -18.06 -19.55 2.35
N GLY A 62 -18.32 -20.30 3.43
CA GLY A 62 -19.64 -20.37 4.02
C GLY A 62 -20.17 -21.80 4.17
N TRP A 63 -21.46 -21.91 4.44
CA TRP A 63 -22.13 -23.19 4.51
C TRP A 63 -22.55 -23.67 3.12
N HIS A 64 -22.20 -24.92 2.81
CA HIS A 64 -22.61 -25.63 1.60
C HIS A 64 -23.36 -26.88 1.97
N SER A 65 -24.48 -27.14 1.28
CA SER A 65 -25.31 -28.30 1.47
C SER A 65 -25.18 -29.29 0.32
N VAL A 66 -25.32 -30.56 0.64
CA VAL A 66 -25.44 -31.65 -0.33
C VAL A 66 -26.64 -32.50 -0.05
N THR A 67 -27.41 -32.80 -1.08
CA THR A 67 -28.50 -33.79 -1.04
C THR A 67 -28.03 -35.06 -1.72
N LEU A 68 -28.12 -36.15 -1.01
CA LEU A 68 -27.89 -37.52 -1.49
C LEU A 68 -29.24 -38.18 -1.77
N SER A 69 -29.43 -38.76 -2.94
CA SER A 69 -30.63 -39.54 -3.27
C SER A 69 -30.22 -40.92 -3.76
N ASP A 70 -31.02 -41.93 -3.41
CA ASP A 70 -30.84 -43.29 -3.90
C ASP A 70 -31.81 -43.63 -5.06
N THR A 71 -31.69 -44.84 -5.61
CA THR A 71 -32.54 -45.29 -6.75
C THR A 71 -34.04 -45.31 -6.42
N TRP A 72 -34.41 -45.46 -5.16
CA TRP A 72 -35.81 -45.51 -4.70
C TRP A 72 -36.36 -44.10 -4.37
N GLY A 73 -35.51 -43.07 -4.54
CA GLY A 73 -35.90 -41.70 -4.27
C GLY A 73 -35.86 -41.31 -2.80
N CYS A 74 -35.20 -42.11 -1.94
CA CYS A 74 -34.95 -41.70 -0.57
C CYS A 74 -33.88 -40.60 -0.60
N GLU A 75 -34.08 -39.53 0.20
CA GLU A 75 -33.17 -38.37 0.23
C GLU A 75 -32.69 -38.07 1.65
N VAL A 76 -31.44 -37.69 1.76
CA VAL A 76 -30.85 -37.13 2.97
C VAL A 76 -29.96 -35.93 2.60
N THR A 77 -29.98 -34.95 3.47
CA THR A 77 -29.21 -33.69 3.25
C THR A 77 -28.34 -33.42 4.46
N ASP A 78 -27.14 -32.94 4.22
CA ASP A 78 -26.22 -32.46 5.24
C ASP A 78 -25.45 -31.24 4.74
N SER A 79 -24.71 -30.56 5.61
CA SER A 79 -23.99 -29.35 5.26
C SER A 79 -22.62 -29.30 5.92
N ILE A 80 -21.69 -28.62 5.21
CA ILE A 80 -20.33 -28.41 5.65
C ILE A 80 -19.97 -26.92 5.54
N PHE A 81 -19.21 -26.43 6.51
CA PHE A 81 -18.67 -25.05 6.46
C PHE A 81 -17.30 -25.03 5.80
N ILE A 82 -17.13 -24.20 4.78
CA ILE A 82 -15.86 -23.95 4.09
C ILE A 82 -15.25 -22.67 4.68
N PRO A 83 -14.17 -22.76 5.46
CA PRO A 83 -13.50 -21.59 6.02
C PRO A 83 -12.64 -20.90 4.98
N GLN A 84 -12.46 -19.57 5.17
CA GLN A 84 -11.47 -18.76 4.45
C GLN A 84 -10.68 -17.89 5.44
N ASN A 85 -9.52 -17.43 5.01
CA ASN A 85 -8.76 -16.43 5.77
C ASN A 85 -9.40 -15.05 5.64
N SER A 86 -9.06 -14.14 6.56
CA SER A 86 -9.51 -12.76 6.50
C SER A 86 -8.91 -12.03 5.29
N LEU A 87 -9.55 -10.93 4.87
CA LEU A 87 -8.99 -10.04 3.86
C LEU A 87 -7.68 -9.45 4.35
N ILE A 88 -6.70 -9.32 3.46
CA ILE A 88 -5.53 -8.48 3.71
C ILE A 88 -5.96 -7.03 3.51
N GLU A 89 -5.80 -6.22 4.55
CA GLU A 89 -6.04 -4.79 4.52
C GLU A 89 -4.72 -4.07 4.80
N SER A 90 -4.41 -3.07 4.00
CA SER A 90 -3.19 -2.27 4.14
C SER A 90 -3.51 -0.79 4.13
N ASP A 91 -2.71 -0.02 4.88
CA ASP A 91 -2.75 1.44 4.95
C ASP A 91 -1.36 1.96 4.59
N LEU A 92 -1.27 2.67 3.47
CA LEU A 92 -0.04 3.22 2.93
C LEU A 92 -0.03 4.73 3.07
N VAL A 93 0.92 5.25 3.86
CA VAL A 93 1.03 6.67 4.15
C VAL A 93 2.39 7.24 3.73
N VAL A 94 2.39 8.49 3.28
CA VAL A 94 3.61 9.28 3.16
C VAL A 94 4.02 9.72 4.56
N ASN A 95 5.22 9.31 5.00
CA ASN A 95 5.76 9.77 6.27
C ASN A 95 6.48 11.12 6.12
N THR A 96 7.27 11.29 5.04
CA THR A 96 7.89 12.55 4.67
C THR A 96 7.89 12.74 3.16
N THR A 97 7.58 13.96 2.73
CA THR A 97 7.76 14.40 1.35
C THR A 97 9.24 14.72 1.09
N VAL A 98 9.61 14.94 -0.16
CA VAL A 98 10.98 15.36 -0.50
C VAL A 98 11.22 16.78 0.02
N SER A 99 12.37 17.01 0.69
CA SER A 99 12.67 18.28 1.33
C SER A 99 13.02 19.40 0.33
N CYS A 100 13.77 19.05 -0.72
CA CYS A 100 14.20 19.98 -1.78
C CYS A 100 13.88 19.43 -3.16
N TYR A 101 13.67 20.30 -4.12
CA TYR A 101 13.51 19.90 -5.52
C TYR A 101 14.65 18.99 -5.97
N GLY A 102 14.30 17.81 -6.48
CA GLY A 102 15.23 16.78 -6.93
C GLY A 102 15.98 16.03 -5.84
N ALA A 103 15.71 16.29 -4.57
CA ALA A 103 16.28 15.47 -3.47
C ALA A 103 15.65 14.07 -3.42
N SER A 104 16.26 13.17 -2.65
CA SER A 104 15.83 11.77 -2.51
C SER A 104 15.76 11.38 -1.04
N ASP A 105 14.94 12.06 -0.28
CA ASP A 105 14.78 11.88 1.17
C ASP A 105 13.33 11.61 1.60
N GLY A 106 12.44 11.41 0.63
CA GLY A 106 11.05 10.99 0.89
C GLY A 106 10.98 9.63 1.55
N ILE A 107 9.96 9.43 2.41
CA ILE A 107 9.71 8.17 3.12
C ILE A 107 8.23 7.81 3.03
N ALA A 108 7.95 6.54 2.73
CA ALA A 108 6.62 5.96 2.77
C ALA A 108 6.59 4.73 3.69
N ILE A 109 5.50 4.57 4.43
CA ILE A 109 5.30 3.48 5.39
C ILE A 109 3.99 2.78 5.09
N ILE A 110 3.99 1.44 5.08
CA ILE A 110 2.80 0.61 4.99
C ILE A 110 2.56 -0.14 6.29
N SER A 111 1.32 -0.20 6.71
CA SER A 111 0.87 -1.06 7.80
C SER A 111 -0.16 -2.04 7.26
N THR A 112 -0.08 -3.31 7.63
CA THR A 112 -0.90 -4.39 7.08
C THR A 112 -1.48 -5.26 8.17
N VAL A 113 -2.75 -5.66 7.99
CA VAL A 113 -3.47 -6.59 8.87
C VAL A 113 -4.23 -7.62 8.04
N GLY A 114 -4.67 -8.71 8.68
CA GLY A 114 -5.47 -9.75 8.01
C GLY A 114 -4.63 -10.77 7.25
N GLY A 115 -5.28 -11.56 6.37
CA GLY A 115 -4.65 -12.68 5.69
C GLY A 115 -4.17 -13.78 6.67
N TYR A 116 -3.17 -14.55 6.22
CA TYR A 116 -2.48 -15.54 7.04
C TYR A 116 -0.97 -15.21 7.10
N ALA A 117 -0.56 -14.47 8.11
CA ALA A 117 0.80 -13.95 8.23
C ALA A 117 1.47 -14.25 9.58
N PRO A 118 1.67 -15.56 9.94
CA PRO A 118 2.24 -15.94 11.24
C PRO A 118 3.69 -15.47 11.44
N SER A 119 4.39 -15.15 10.36
CA SER A 119 5.77 -14.64 10.37
C SER A 119 5.88 -13.23 9.78
N GLY A 120 4.74 -12.52 9.66
CA GLY A 120 4.65 -11.22 9.01
C GLY A 120 4.40 -11.33 7.51
N TYR A 121 4.42 -10.17 6.86
CA TYR A 121 4.15 -10.02 5.43
C TYR A 121 5.45 -9.83 4.66
N THR A 122 5.38 -10.12 3.35
CA THR A 122 6.43 -9.78 2.39
C THR A 122 6.00 -8.57 1.60
N TYR A 123 6.84 -7.53 1.52
CA TYR A 123 6.58 -6.29 0.82
C TYR A 123 7.48 -6.18 -0.41
N TYR A 124 6.91 -5.76 -1.54
CA TYR A 124 7.62 -5.50 -2.79
C TYR A 124 7.34 -4.08 -3.23
N TRP A 125 8.30 -3.18 -2.99
CA TRP A 125 8.23 -1.80 -3.42
C TRP A 125 8.70 -1.63 -4.85
N SER A 126 8.00 -0.80 -5.61
CA SER A 126 8.36 -0.46 -7.00
C SER A 126 8.01 0.98 -7.34
N GLN A 127 8.77 1.54 -8.29
CA GLN A 127 8.45 2.79 -8.98
C GLN A 127 8.33 2.47 -10.48
N GLY A 128 7.12 2.46 -11.03
CA GLY A 128 6.87 1.96 -12.37
C GLY A 128 7.30 0.50 -12.51
N GLN A 129 8.29 0.24 -13.37
CA GLN A 129 8.85 -1.10 -13.61
C GLN A 129 10.07 -1.45 -12.72
N ASN A 130 10.53 -0.50 -11.88
CA ASN A 130 11.73 -0.69 -11.06
C ASN A 130 11.35 -1.22 -9.68
N THR A 131 11.98 -2.32 -9.26
CA THR A 131 11.88 -2.83 -7.88
C THR A 131 12.84 -2.04 -6.99
N LEU A 132 12.31 -1.42 -5.92
CA LEU A 132 13.07 -0.59 -4.98
C LEU A 132 13.54 -1.34 -3.74
N GLY A 133 12.84 -2.42 -3.37
CA GLY A 133 13.18 -3.22 -2.19
C GLY A 133 12.14 -4.29 -1.89
N VAL A 134 12.51 -5.21 -1.01
CA VAL A 134 11.68 -6.33 -0.57
C VAL A 134 11.76 -6.47 0.95
N ASN A 135 10.67 -6.96 1.57
CA ASN A 135 10.58 -7.29 3.00
C ASN A 135 10.76 -6.11 3.97
N LEU A 136 10.48 -4.87 3.51
CA LEU A 136 10.49 -3.68 4.36
C LEU A 136 9.12 -3.02 4.32
N ASP A 137 8.55 -2.76 5.49
CA ASP A 137 7.32 -1.97 5.66
C ASP A 137 7.53 -0.47 5.38
N THR A 138 8.80 -0.06 5.25
CA THR A 138 9.20 1.33 5.05
C THR A 138 10.13 1.44 3.85
N ALA A 139 9.78 2.33 2.92
CA ALA A 139 10.64 2.72 1.82
C ALA A 139 11.30 4.08 2.12
N PHE A 140 12.62 4.14 1.95
CA PHE A 140 13.46 5.31 2.20
C PHE A 140 14.09 5.83 0.92
N ASN A 141 14.63 7.05 1.01
CA ASN A 141 15.35 7.71 -0.08
C ASN A 141 14.53 7.82 -1.37
N LEU A 142 13.24 8.12 -1.21
CA LEU A 142 12.32 8.24 -2.32
C LEU A 142 12.47 9.62 -2.97
N LEU A 143 12.58 9.63 -4.30
CA LEU A 143 12.39 10.81 -5.13
C LEU A 143 10.91 11.18 -5.20
N HIS A 144 10.56 12.33 -5.77
CA HIS A 144 9.17 12.59 -6.12
C HIS A 144 8.63 11.56 -7.12
N GLY A 145 7.34 11.28 -7.05
CA GLY A 145 6.68 10.38 -7.99
C GLY A 145 5.75 9.37 -7.34
N SER A 146 5.18 8.52 -8.18
CA SER A 146 4.25 7.47 -7.75
C SER A 146 5.00 6.18 -7.42
N TYR A 147 4.68 5.62 -6.25
CA TYR A 147 5.24 4.37 -5.76
C TYR A 147 4.12 3.37 -5.51
N TYR A 148 4.43 2.11 -5.72
CA TYR A 148 3.53 0.99 -5.49
C TYR A 148 4.17 0.02 -4.53
N VAL A 149 3.36 -0.59 -3.68
CA VAL A 149 3.78 -1.69 -2.82
C VAL A 149 2.81 -2.86 -2.98
N THR A 150 3.34 -4.03 -3.28
CA THR A 150 2.60 -5.29 -3.23
C THR A 150 2.91 -5.95 -1.90
N THR A 151 1.88 -6.14 -1.09
CA THR A 151 1.97 -6.90 0.16
C THR A 151 1.47 -8.31 -0.07
N ARG A 152 2.24 -9.29 0.38
CA ARG A 152 1.91 -10.71 0.26
C ARG A 152 1.96 -11.38 1.62
N ASP A 153 0.96 -12.22 1.91
CA ASP A 153 0.94 -13.07 3.10
C ASP A 153 1.67 -14.41 2.88
N ALA A 154 1.68 -15.27 3.91
CA ALA A 154 2.35 -16.57 3.86
C ALA A 154 1.70 -17.59 2.91
N LEU A 155 0.45 -17.39 2.51
CA LEU A 155 -0.27 -18.23 1.55
C LEU A 155 -0.20 -17.69 0.11
N GLY A 156 0.43 -16.53 -0.08
CA GLY A 156 0.61 -15.90 -1.37
C GLY A 156 -0.53 -14.97 -1.78
N CYS A 157 -1.46 -14.66 -0.89
CA CYS A 157 -2.50 -13.66 -1.14
C CYS A 157 -1.89 -12.27 -1.18
N GLU A 158 -2.35 -11.42 -2.09
CA GLU A 158 -1.75 -10.12 -2.36
C GLU A 158 -2.75 -8.98 -2.29
N VAL A 159 -2.25 -7.83 -1.85
CA VAL A 159 -2.89 -6.51 -2.01
C VAL A 159 -1.85 -5.54 -2.56
N ILE A 160 -2.31 -4.59 -3.39
CA ILE A 160 -1.44 -3.56 -3.99
C ILE A 160 -1.98 -2.20 -3.60
N ASP A 161 -1.08 -1.37 -3.04
CA ASP A 161 -1.33 0.02 -2.72
C ASP A 161 -0.40 0.95 -3.49
N SER A 162 -0.79 2.22 -3.60
CA SER A 162 0.00 3.25 -4.25
C SER A 162 0.00 4.55 -3.47
N VAL A 163 1.11 5.26 -3.52
CA VAL A 163 1.29 6.57 -2.90
C VAL A 163 2.06 7.49 -3.84
N TYR A 164 1.78 8.79 -3.76
CA TYR A 164 2.51 9.83 -4.48
C TYR A 164 3.35 10.64 -3.50
N ILE A 165 4.66 10.66 -3.72
CA ILE A 165 5.62 11.50 -2.99
C ILE A 165 5.74 12.82 -3.73
N SER A 166 5.41 13.92 -3.08
CA SER A 166 5.55 15.26 -3.63
C SER A 166 6.93 15.87 -3.34
N GLU A 167 7.33 16.83 -4.16
CA GLU A 167 8.48 17.70 -3.92
C GLU A 167 8.06 19.17 -4.01
N PRO A 168 8.80 20.10 -3.38
CA PRO A 168 8.57 21.52 -3.57
C PRO A 168 9.00 21.99 -4.96
N GLU A 169 8.54 23.16 -5.39
CA GLU A 169 9.08 23.83 -6.58
C GLU A 169 10.55 24.18 -6.36
N PRO A 170 11.36 24.29 -7.43
CA PRO A 170 12.75 24.70 -7.32
C PRO A 170 12.89 26.02 -6.58
N LEU A 171 13.74 26.08 -5.55
CA LEU A 171 14.07 27.33 -4.87
C LEU A 171 14.86 28.23 -5.84
N SER A 172 14.34 29.42 -6.10
CA SER A 172 14.93 30.45 -6.95
C SER A 172 14.95 31.75 -6.19
N MET A 173 15.98 32.57 -6.43
CA MET A 173 16.06 33.89 -5.85
C MET A 173 16.49 34.91 -6.88
N GLU A 174 16.18 36.18 -6.61
CA GLU A 174 16.62 37.35 -7.35
C GLU A 174 17.06 38.43 -6.36
N ALA A 175 18.14 39.11 -6.67
CA ALA A 175 18.60 40.26 -5.91
C ALA A 175 18.66 41.50 -6.80
N SER A 176 18.39 42.63 -6.21
CA SER A 176 18.43 43.93 -6.90
C SER A 176 18.94 45.03 -5.99
N GLU A 177 19.67 45.96 -6.55
CA GLU A 177 20.05 47.20 -5.89
C GLU A 177 18.79 48.09 -5.73
N LEU A 178 18.58 48.62 -4.53
CA LEU A 178 17.48 49.55 -4.24
C LEU A 178 17.96 51.01 -4.30
N ASP A 179 19.11 51.29 -3.71
CA ASP A 179 19.70 52.65 -3.72
C ASP A 179 21.20 52.61 -3.86
N TRP A 180 21.72 53.65 -4.47
CA TRP A 180 23.12 53.80 -4.85
C TRP A 180 23.91 54.46 -3.73
N ILE A 181 25.21 54.33 -3.77
CA ILE A 181 26.10 54.98 -2.82
C ILE A 181 26.27 56.46 -3.23
N ASP A 182 25.83 57.36 -2.37
CA ASP A 182 25.78 58.79 -2.64
C ASP A 182 27.15 59.44 -2.83
N CYS A 183 28.13 59.05 -2.03
CA CYS A 183 29.48 59.64 -2.10
C CYS A 183 30.57 58.56 -2.16
N HIS A 184 31.72 58.89 -2.72
CA HIS A 184 32.81 57.94 -2.84
C HIS A 184 33.30 57.41 -1.49
N ASN A 185 33.30 56.09 -1.33
CA ASN A 185 33.61 55.31 -0.12
C ASN A 185 32.56 55.40 1.03
N ASP A 186 31.42 55.98 0.81
CA ASP A 186 30.31 55.90 1.82
C ASP A 186 29.71 54.50 1.86
N ALA A 187 29.05 54.20 2.98
CA ALA A 187 28.30 52.97 3.19
C ALA A 187 26.80 53.28 3.25
N THR A 188 26.24 53.75 2.12
CA THR A 188 24.83 54.15 2.01
C THR A 188 24.04 53.27 1.05
N GLY A 189 24.67 52.26 0.44
CA GLY A 189 24.00 51.36 -0.50
C GLY A 189 22.90 50.50 0.17
N GLU A 190 21.83 50.25 -0.60
CA GLU A 190 20.73 49.41 -0.21
C GLU A 190 20.46 48.33 -1.26
N ALA A 191 20.13 47.14 -0.83
CA ALA A 191 19.76 46.03 -1.70
C ALA A 191 18.59 45.24 -1.15
N PHE A 192 17.85 44.61 -2.08
CA PHE A 192 16.69 43.76 -1.78
C PHE A 192 16.87 42.42 -2.48
N SER A 193 16.43 41.38 -1.82
CA SER A 193 16.31 40.03 -2.40
C SER A 193 14.91 39.44 -2.17
N SER A 194 14.51 38.60 -3.11
CA SER A 194 13.28 37.82 -3.01
C SER A 194 13.54 36.37 -3.38
N ALA A 195 12.75 35.47 -2.83
CA ALA A 195 12.81 34.04 -3.15
C ALA A 195 11.45 33.50 -3.54
N THR A 196 11.46 32.54 -4.45
CA THR A 196 10.26 31.80 -4.89
C THR A 196 10.56 30.32 -4.94
N GLY A 197 9.53 29.46 -4.86
CA GLY A 197 9.72 28.00 -4.76
C GLY A 197 10.24 27.59 -3.38
N GLY A 198 10.76 26.37 -3.26
CA GLY A 198 11.17 25.82 -1.98
C GLY A 198 10.04 25.78 -0.95
N THR A 199 10.41 25.80 0.32
CA THR A 199 9.48 25.76 1.46
C THR A 199 9.70 26.99 2.36
N ALA A 200 8.74 27.93 2.37
CA ALA A 200 8.83 29.10 3.25
C ALA A 200 8.75 28.69 4.75
N PRO A 201 9.36 29.46 5.68
CA PRO A 201 10.00 30.77 5.49
C PRO A 201 11.39 30.73 4.89
N TYR A 202 11.81 31.86 4.35
CA TYR A 202 13.14 32.06 3.76
C TYR A 202 14.04 32.86 4.69
N LEU A 203 15.31 32.44 4.78
CA LEU A 203 16.34 33.14 5.54
C LEU A 203 17.41 33.62 4.57
N PHE A 204 17.62 34.95 4.49
CA PHE A 204 18.60 35.59 3.64
C PHE A 204 19.86 35.95 4.42
N LEU A 205 21.02 35.63 3.85
CA LEU A 205 22.33 35.97 4.37
C LEU A 205 23.15 36.64 3.26
N TRP A 206 23.47 37.92 3.43
CA TRP A 206 24.32 38.69 2.55
C TRP A 206 25.76 38.65 3.07
N THR A 207 26.70 38.59 2.16
CA THR A 207 28.14 38.66 2.47
C THR A 207 28.88 39.55 1.46
N ASP A 208 29.89 40.26 1.93
CA ASP A 208 30.84 40.98 1.03
C ASP A 208 32.18 40.25 0.94
N THR A 209 33.08 40.74 0.10
CA THR A 209 34.42 40.18 -0.07
C THR A 209 35.36 40.38 1.12
N ALA A 210 34.99 41.24 2.09
CA ALA A 210 35.73 41.46 3.32
C ALA A 210 35.26 40.55 4.45
N GLY A 211 34.13 39.81 4.24
CA GLY A 211 33.56 38.90 5.22
C GLY A 211 32.53 39.55 6.15
N ASN A 212 32.07 40.77 5.85
CA ASN A 212 30.94 41.35 6.59
C ASN A 212 29.65 40.64 6.18
N THR A 213 28.68 40.59 7.10
CA THR A 213 27.40 39.86 6.91
C THR A 213 26.21 40.71 7.32
N TRP A 214 25.11 40.55 6.58
CA TRP A 214 23.79 41.12 6.88
C TRP A 214 22.73 40.04 6.73
N THR A 215 21.60 40.21 7.40
CA THR A 215 20.48 39.28 7.33
C THR A 215 19.18 40.01 7.01
N GLY A 216 18.28 39.34 6.31
CA GLY A 216 16.97 39.87 5.89
C GLY A 216 16.89 40.00 4.37
N ASP A 217 15.67 40.20 3.90
CA ASP A 217 15.37 40.40 2.48
C ASP A 217 15.84 41.78 1.98
N THR A 218 15.88 42.74 2.88
CA THR A 218 16.37 44.11 2.60
C THR A 218 17.54 44.40 3.51
N VAL A 219 18.62 44.91 2.92
CA VAL A 219 19.84 45.27 3.63
C VAL A 219 20.25 46.68 3.25
N THR A 220 20.78 47.41 4.24
CA THR A 220 21.22 48.81 4.10
C THR A 220 22.65 48.98 4.59
N SER A 221 23.22 50.16 4.36
CA SER A 221 24.58 50.50 4.77
C SER A 221 25.65 49.63 4.08
N LEU A 222 25.38 49.26 2.84
CA LEU A 222 26.34 48.52 2.02
C LEU A 222 27.48 49.41 1.52
N THR A 223 28.69 48.89 1.60
CA THR A 223 29.89 49.52 1.06
C THR A 223 30.05 49.26 -0.44
N PRO A 224 30.81 50.07 -1.16
CA PRO A 224 31.12 49.79 -2.58
C PRO A 224 31.79 48.42 -2.71
N GLY A 225 31.30 47.57 -3.64
CA GLY A 225 31.91 46.28 -3.90
C GLY A 225 30.90 45.18 -4.25
N LEU A 226 31.42 43.99 -4.39
CA LEU A 226 30.60 42.82 -4.67
C LEU A 226 29.98 42.29 -3.36
N HIS A 227 28.67 42.11 -3.36
CA HIS A 227 27.92 41.48 -2.33
C HIS A 227 27.24 40.21 -2.91
N THR A 228 27.26 39.13 -2.16
CA THR A 228 26.60 37.87 -2.51
C THR A 228 25.51 37.60 -1.50
N VAL A 229 24.35 37.22 -1.96
CA VAL A 229 23.25 36.78 -1.08
C VAL A 229 22.98 35.29 -1.24
N PHE A 230 22.75 34.65 -0.12
CA PHE A 230 22.30 33.28 -0.02
C PHE A 230 20.91 33.24 0.60
N VAL A 231 20.03 32.42 0.07
CA VAL A 231 18.76 32.09 0.71
C VAL A 231 18.79 30.64 1.16
N ASN A 232 18.27 30.42 2.34
CA ASN A 232 17.97 29.08 2.87
C ASN A 232 16.49 29.02 3.19
N ASP A 233 15.79 28.00 2.72
CA ASP A 233 14.38 27.76 3.01
C ASP A 233 14.19 26.87 4.24
N ASP A 234 12.95 26.61 4.68
CA ASP A 234 12.64 25.75 5.82
C ASP A 234 12.95 24.25 5.53
N GLY A 235 12.98 23.85 4.27
CA GLY A 235 13.41 22.51 3.82
C GLY A 235 14.93 22.31 3.87
N GLY A 236 15.70 23.38 4.12
CA GLY A 236 17.17 23.37 4.09
C GLY A 236 17.77 23.51 2.69
N CYS A 237 16.96 23.85 1.69
CA CYS A 237 17.43 24.11 0.33
C CYS A 237 18.08 25.48 0.22
N THR A 238 19.09 25.61 -0.62
CA THR A 238 19.85 26.87 -0.78
C THR A 238 19.88 27.34 -2.23
N ALA A 239 19.78 28.64 -2.42
CA ALA A 239 20.09 29.31 -3.68
C ALA A 239 20.96 30.57 -3.42
N SER A 240 21.61 31.10 -4.45
CA SER A 240 22.48 32.29 -4.33
C SER A 240 22.44 33.12 -5.59
N ASP A 241 22.66 34.44 -5.43
CA ASP A 241 22.83 35.39 -6.49
C ASP A 241 24.00 36.33 -6.16
#